data_78d3de9f62889ebe804f3e4051409a1f
#
_entry.id   78d3de9f62889ebe804f3e4051409a1f
#
_cell.length_a   1.000
_cell.length_b   1.000
_cell.length_c   1.000
_cell.angle_alpha   90.00
_cell.angle_beta   90.00
_cell.angle_gamma   90.00
#
_symmetry.space_group_name_H-M   'P 1'
#
loop_
_entity.id
_entity.type
_entity.pdbx_description
1 polymer ?
#
loop_
_entity_poly.entity_id
_entity_poly.type
_entity_poly.pdbx_seq_one_letter_code
_entity_poly.pdbx_strand_id
1 'polypeptide(L)'
;MEQQLIYDTAQEYLTQEGIPGWLVYDYRQANPVFWLVISASGHVTRPCYFYLPAQGEPTLLVHHVDAGKFADSGVAVSVYSSRDSMLAALRELLSGASKIAMEYSPENTLPRVSRVDAGTIELVRSLGPEVVSSADLMQYATHQWSPEQLADHRETAGKLGLIVNEAFAFAGEHLAEEINEFDVAESIRDQFAA
;
A
#
# COMPACT_ATOMS: atom_id res chain seq x y z
N MET A 1 6.02 -3.61 -14.62
CA MET A 1 5.77 -2.21 -15.04
C MET A 1 5.13 -1.39 -13.91
N GLU A 2 4.05 -1.86 -13.30
CA GLU A 2 3.38 -1.16 -12.20
C GLU A 2 4.25 -1.04 -10.93
N GLN A 3 4.92 -2.11 -10.52
CA GLN A 3 5.81 -2.14 -9.36
C GLN A 3 6.99 -1.16 -9.49
N GLN A 4 7.63 -1.09 -10.65
CA GLN A 4 8.73 -0.15 -10.89
C GLN A 4 8.27 1.30 -10.82
N LEU A 5 7.07 1.60 -11.33
CA LEU A 5 6.48 2.93 -11.24
C LEU A 5 6.26 3.35 -9.77
N ILE A 6 5.82 2.42 -8.92
CA ILE A 6 5.66 2.67 -7.47
C ILE A 6 7.03 3.01 -6.85
N TYR A 7 8.10 2.27 -7.22
CA TYR A 7 9.43 2.54 -6.68
C TYR A 7 9.96 3.90 -7.11
N ASP A 8 9.87 4.20 -8.40
CA ASP A 8 10.35 5.47 -8.96
C ASP A 8 9.63 6.67 -8.32
N THR A 9 8.30 6.58 -8.19
CA THR A 9 7.48 7.63 -7.58
C THR A 9 7.73 7.75 -6.07
N ALA A 10 7.92 6.63 -5.38
CA ALA A 10 8.27 6.64 -3.95
C ALA A 10 9.65 7.26 -3.72
N GLN A 11 10.64 6.96 -4.56
CA GLN A 11 11.99 7.54 -4.47
C GLN A 11 11.99 9.04 -4.76
N GLU A 12 11.15 9.50 -5.69
CA GLU A 12 10.94 10.93 -5.93
C GLU A 12 10.43 11.62 -4.66
N TYR A 13 9.38 11.09 -4.03
CA TYR A 13 8.83 11.61 -2.78
C TYR A 13 9.88 11.60 -1.65
N LEU A 14 10.57 10.48 -1.45
CA LEU A 14 11.60 10.34 -0.42
C LEU A 14 12.70 11.40 -0.59
N THR A 15 13.10 11.66 -1.82
CA THR A 15 14.11 12.67 -2.15
C THR A 15 13.59 14.07 -1.85
N GLN A 16 12.36 14.40 -2.25
CA GLN A 16 11.74 15.71 -2.01
C GLN A 16 11.60 16.02 -0.52
N GLU A 17 11.20 15.02 0.28
CA GLU A 17 10.98 15.16 1.72
C GLU A 17 12.24 14.95 2.56
N GLY A 18 13.38 14.65 1.94
CA GLY A 18 14.64 14.40 2.64
C GLY A 18 14.59 13.18 3.57
N ILE A 19 13.82 12.16 3.19
CA ILE A 19 13.70 10.89 3.92
C ILE A 19 14.64 9.88 3.26
N PRO A 20 15.67 9.36 3.96
CA PRO A 20 16.66 8.46 3.38
C PRO A 20 16.11 7.16 2.82
N GLY A 21 14.98 6.67 3.32
CA GLY A 21 14.40 5.45 2.81
C GLY A 21 13.04 5.08 3.43
N TRP A 22 12.44 4.09 2.82
CA TRP A 22 11.17 3.49 3.24
C TRP A 22 11.39 2.04 3.59
N LEU A 23 11.07 1.66 4.85
CA LEU A 23 11.17 0.30 5.36
C LEU A 23 9.76 -0.26 5.56
N VAL A 24 9.36 -1.18 4.70
CA VAL A 24 8.07 -1.87 4.78
C VAL A 24 8.27 -3.21 5.47
N TYR A 25 7.55 -3.44 6.55
CA TYR A 25 7.62 -4.66 7.33
C TYR A 25 6.38 -5.51 7.13
N ASP A 26 6.56 -6.83 7.00
CA ASP A 26 5.48 -7.80 7.06
C ASP A 26 5.79 -8.97 7.98
N TYR A 27 4.76 -9.45 8.63
CA TYR A 27 4.75 -10.72 9.36
C TYR A 27 3.45 -11.47 9.05
N ARG A 28 3.59 -12.68 8.50
CA ARG A 28 2.47 -13.58 8.19
C ARG A 28 1.43 -13.03 7.21
N GLN A 29 1.86 -12.25 6.25
CA GLN A 29 1.03 -11.60 5.23
C GLN A 29 -0.01 -10.63 5.80
N ALA A 30 0.31 -9.95 6.91
CA ALA A 30 -0.61 -9.06 7.61
C ALA A 30 -0.55 -7.60 7.11
N ASN A 31 0.55 -7.17 6.45
CA ASN A 31 0.70 -5.82 5.95
C ASN A 31 0.36 -5.73 4.46
N PRO A 32 -0.81 -5.20 4.07
CA PRO A 32 -1.19 -5.10 2.65
C PRO A 32 -0.25 -4.20 1.84
N VAL A 33 0.43 -3.24 2.49
CA VAL A 33 1.40 -2.35 1.83
C VAL A 33 2.61 -3.14 1.34
N PHE A 34 3.09 -4.09 2.12
CA PHE A 34 4.19 -4.96 1.73
C PHE A 34 3.84 -5.73 0.43
N TRP A 35 2.62 -6.26 0.35
CA TRP A 35 2.15 -7.06 -0.78
C TRP A 35 1.73 -6.23 -2.00
N LEU A 36 1.65 -4.93 -1.84
CA LEU A 36 1.51 -4.00 -2.95
C LEU A 36 2.85 -3.74 -3.66
N VAL A 37 3.95 -3.71 -2.88
CA VAL A 37 5.29 -3.38 -3.39
C VAL A 37 6.16 -4.61 -3.70
N ILE A 38 5.81 -5.80 -3.18
CA ILE A 38 6.54 -7.04 -3.39
C ILE A 38 5.58 -8.18 -3.74
N SER A 39 6.01 -9.05 -4.64
CA SER A 39 5.33 -10.31 -4.94
C SER A 39 6.12 -11.52 -4.43
N ALA A 40 5.43 -12.58 -4.01
CA ALA A 40 6.02 -13.85 -3.63
C ALA A 40 5.16 -15.02 -4.09
N SER A 41 5.78 -16.16 -4.31
CA SER A 41 5.10 -17.42 -4.57
C SER A 41 4.72 -18.13 -3.26
N GLY A 42 3.43 -18.18 -2.96
CA GLY A 42 2.91 -18.91 -1.79
C GLY A 42 2.95 -18.11 -0.48
N HIS A 43 2.66 -18.81 0.62
CA HIS A 43 2.46 -18.21 1.93
C HIS A 43 3.77 -17.95 2.67
N VAL A 44 4.01 -16.71 3.09
CA VAL A 44 5.18 -16.26 3.86
C VAL A 44 4.80 -16.21 5.34
N THR A 45 5.67 -16.76 6.20
CA THR A 45 5.35 -16.98 7.62
C THR A 45 6.31 -16.32 8.60
N ARG A 46 7.43 -15.78 8.13
CA ARG A 46 8.46 -15.11 8.95
C ARG A 46 8.51 -13.62 8.67
N PRO A 47 9.09 -12.83 9.57
CA PRO A 47 9.33 -11.42 9.33
C PRO A 47 10.06 -11.17 8.01
N CYS A 48 9.54 -10.23 7.23
CA CYS A 48 10.15 -9.73 5.99
C CYS A 48 10.27 -8.23 6.08
N TYR A 49 11.34 -7.70 5.49
CA TYR A 49 11.61 -6.27 5.46
C TYR A 49 11.99 -5.88 4.03
N PHE A 50 11.17 -5.07 3.40
CA PHE A 50 11.49 -4.44 2.13
C PHE A 50 12.02 -3.04 2.41
N TYR A 51 13.19 -2.72 1.90
CA TYR A 51 13.80 -1.42 2.03
C TYR A 51 13.98 -0.77 0.67
N LEU A 52 13.38 0.39 0.49
CA LEU A 52 13.57 1.24 -0.66
C LEU A 52 14.34 2.49 -0.25
N PRO A 53 15.62 2.63 -0.62
CA PRO A 53 16.36 3.86 -0.36
C PRO A 53 15.84 4.98 -1.26
N ALA A 54 16.00 6.24 -0.82
CA ALA A 54 15.68 7.41 -1.66
C ALA A 54 16.47 7.42 -2.98
N GLN A 55 17.65 6.79 -2.99
CA GLN A 55 18.48 6.61 -4.19
C GLN A 55 19.14 5.24 -4.15
N GLY A 56 19.08 4.51 -5.26
CA GLY A 56 19.64 3.16 -5.38
C GLY A 56 18.57 2.07 -5.47
N GLU A 57 19.03 0.84 -5.47
CA GLU A 57 18.18 -0.33 -5.68
C GLU A 57 17.50 -0.78 -4.39
N PRO A 58 16.25 -1.26 -4.47
CA PRO A 58 15.55 -1.84 -3.33
C PRO A 58 16.21 -3.14 -2.88
N THR A 59 16.06 -3.44 -1.60
CA THR A 59 16.55 -4.69 -0.99
C THR A 59 15.47 -5.34 -0.15
N LEU A 60 15.35 -6.64 -0.25
CA LEU A 60 14.42 -7.45 0.51
C LEU A 60 15.17 -8.35 1.49
N LEU A 61 14.95 -8.16 2.80
CA LEU A 61 15.52 -9.00 3.85
C LEU A 61 14.48 -10.02 4.32
N VAL A 62 14.78 -11.30 4.15
CA VAL A 62 13.85 -12.39 4.47
C VAL A 62 14.53 -13.54 5.22
N HIS A 63 13.74 -14.34 5.91
CA HIS A 63 14.24 -15.56 6.55
C HIS A 63 14.57 -16.64 5.48
N HIS A 64 15.62 -17.42 5.71
CA HIS A 64 16.11 -18.46 4.77
C HIS A 64 15.02 -19.45 4.34
N VAL A 65 14.05 -19.76 5.20
CA VAL A 65 12.94 -20.68 4.90
C VAL A 65 12.01 -20.11 3.83
N ASP A 66 11.85 -18.79 3.77
CA ASP A 66 10.93 -18.12 2.85
C ASP A 66 11.66 -17.52 1.63
N ALA A 67 13.01 -17.53 1.60
CA ALA A 67 13.80 -16.87 0.55
C ALA A 67 13.45 -17.31 -0.88
N GLY A 68 13.26 -18.61 -1.08
CA GLY A 68 12.90 -19.16 -2.40
C GLY A 68 11.55 -18.67 -2.95
N LYS A 69 10.66 -18.17 -2.08
CA LYS A 69 9.36 -17.64 -2.49
C LYS A 69 9.44 -16.28 -3.17
N PHE A 70 10.57 -15.60 -3.02
CA PHE A 70 10.83 -14.26 -3.57
C PHE A 70 11.76 -14.29 -4.79
N ALA A 71 12.05 -15.46 -5.35
CA ALA A 71 12.97 -15.61 -6.47
C ALA A 71 12.58 -14.74 -7.70
N ASP A 72 11.27 -14.58 -7.92
CA ASP A 72 10.71 -13.81 -9.04
C ASP A 72 10.28 -12.38 -8.64
N SER A 73 10.69 -11.90 -7.46
CA SER A 73 10.30 -10.57 -6.97
C SER A 73 10.91 -9.40 -7.74
N GLY A 74 11.99 -9.66 -8.50
CA GLY A 74 12.73 -8.62 -9.22
C GLY A 74 13.61 -7.74 -8.32
N VAL A 75 13.71 -8.06 -7.01
CA VAL A 75 14.45 -7.29 -6.00
C VAL A 75 15.60 -8.13 -5.44
N ALA A 76 16.72 -7.49 -5.10
CA ALA A 76 17.83 -8.16 -4.43
C ALA A 76 17.41 -8.71 -3.08
N VAL A 77 17.64 -10.02 -2.85
CA VAL A 77 17.22 -10.72 -1.64
C VAL A 77 18.43 -10.93 -0.72
N SER A 78 18.37 -10.37 0.49
CA SER A 78 19.26 -10.66 1.61
C SER A 78 18.60 -11.65 2.57
N VAL A 79 19.37 -12.58 3.13
CA VAL A 79 18.82 -13.71 3.88
C VAL A 79 19.33 -13.71 5.32
N TYR A 80 18.42 -13.89 6.27
CA TYR A 80 18.77 -14.15 7.67
C TYR A 80 18.28 -15.53 8.13
N SER A 81 18.89 -16.10 9.18
CA SER A 81 18.55 -17.41 9.74
C SER A 81 18.29 -17.40 11.24
N SER A 82 18.64 -16.33 11.92
CA SER A 82 18.45 -16.14 13.36
C SER A 82 18.09 -14.69 13.68
N ARG A 83 17.64 -14.43 14.92
CA ARG A 83 17.40 -13.07 15.38
C ARG A 83 18.65 -12.21 15.28
N ASP A 84 19.81 -12.74 15.65
CA ASP A 84 21.07 -11.99 15.64
C ASP A 84 21.50 -11.62 14.21
N SER A 85 21.38 -12.56 13.25
CA SER A 85 21.67 -12.28 11.84
C SER A 85 20.66 -11.31 11.23
N MET A 86 19.38 -11.35 11.63
CA MET A 86 18.37 -10.37 11.24
C MET A 86 18.75 -8.98 11.74
N LEU A 87 19.12 -8.85 13.03
CA LEU A 87 19.50 -7.56 13.60
C LEU A 87 20.78 -7.00 12.96
N ALA A 88 21.75 -7.85 12.64
CA ALA A 88 22.97 -7.44 11.95
C ALA A 88 22.63 -6.91 10.53
N ALA A 89 21.81 -7.64 9.78
CA ALA A 89 21.38 -7.23 8.44
C ALA A 89 20.55 -5.95 8.46
N LEU A 90 19.64 -5.78 9.43
CA LEU A 90 18.89 -4.53 9.58
C LEU A 90 19.79 -3.33 9.92
N ARG A 91 20.79 -3.50 10.77
CA ARG A 91 21.77 -2.43 11.06
C ARG A 91 22.57 -2.03 9.82
N GLU A 92 22.95 -2.99 9.00
CA GLU A 92 23.65 -2.74 7.74
C GLU A 92 22.73 -2.01 6.77
N LEU A 93 21.50 -2.49 6.58
CA LEU A 93 20.49 -1.94 5.68
C LEU A 93 20.13 -0.49 6.03
N LEU A 94 20.05 -0.17 7.32
CA LEU A 94 19.68 1.16 7.82
C LEU A 94 20.90 2.04 8.14
N SER A 95 22.12 1.57 7.79
CA SER A 95 23.36 2.29 8.11
C SER A 95 23.36 3.69 7.48
N GLY A 96 23.60 4.71 8.31
CA GLY A 96 23.65 6.11 7.86
C GLY A 96 22.27 6.77 7.66
N ALA A 97 21.18 6.04 7.76
CA ALA A 97 19.85 6.62 7.70
C ALA A 97 19.51 7.33 9.01
N SER A 98 19.30 8.65 8.95
CA SER A 98 18.84 9.44 10.10
C SER A 98 17.34 9.32 10.35
N LYS A 99 16.58 9.00 9.31
CA LYS A 99 15.12 8.92 9.32
C LYS A 99 14.67 7.78 8.39
N ILE A 100 13.57 7.10 8.74
CA ILE A 100 12.98 6.02 7.95
C ILE A 100 11.46 6.14 7.97
N ALA A 101 10.83 6.09 6.79
CA ALA A 101 9.39 5.98 6.68
C ALA A 101 8.95 4.52 6.94
N MET A 102 7.89 4.34 7.72
CA MET A 102 7.25 3.04 7.96
C MET A 102 5.73 3.20 8.07
N GLU A 103 4.98 2.11 7.94
CA GLU A 103 3.50 2.09 8.12
C GLU A 103 3.16 2.25 9.61
N TYR A 104 3.45 3.42 10.12
CA TYR A 104 3.30 3.84 11.51
C TYR A 104 2.47 5.12 11.60
N SER A 105 1.52 5.17 12.52
CA SER A 105 0.72 6.36 12.80
C SER A 105 1.11 6.94 14.16
N PRO A 106 1.86 8.04 14.22
CA PRO A 106 2.17 8.72 15.47
C PRO A 106 0.90 9.06 16.22
N GLU A 107 0.88 8.79 17.54
CA GLU A 107 -0.27 9.06 18.41
C GLU A 107 -1.61 8.44 17.92
N ASN A 108 -1.53 7.49 16.98
CA ASN A 108 -2.69 6.87 16.35
C ASN A 108 -3.65 7.85 15.67
N THR A 109 -3.14 8.98 15.17
CA THR A 109 -3.93 10.03 14.52
C THR A 109 -4.59 9.55 13.23
N LEU A 110 -3.98 8.59 12.54
CA LEU A 110 -4.50 7.95 11.34
C LEU A 110 -4.40 6.41 11.44
N PRO A 111 -5.30 5.73 12.20
CA PRO A 111 -5.19 4.31 12.51
C PRO A 111 -5.06 3.40 11.28
N ARG A 112 -5.65 3.81 10.14
CA ARG A 112 -5.65 3.04 8.90
C ARG A 112 -4.24 2.76 8.35
N VAL A 113 -3.27 3.65 8.58
CA VAL A 113 -1.89 3.48 8.12
C VAL A 113 -1.01 2.72 9.10
N SER A 114 -1.47 2.48 10.33
CA SER A 114 -0.72 1.74 11.34
C SER A 114 -0.79 0.24 11.05
N ARG A 115 0.25 -0.29 10.40
CA ARG A 115 0.36 -1.71 10.00
C ARG A 115 1.52 -2.42 10.67
N VAL A 116 2.44 -1.66 11.24
CA VAL A 116 3.61 -2.18 11.94
C VAL A 116 3.35 -2.19 13.45
N ASP A 117 3.67 -3.31 14.10
CA ASP A 117 3.51 -3.43 15.54
C ASP A 117 4.50 -2.54 16.31
N ALA A 118 4.14 -2.20 17.55
CA ALA A 118 4.94 -1.30 18.38
C ALA A 118 6.35 -1.83 18.63
N GLY A 119 6.50 -3.14 18.83
CA GLY A 119 7.80 -3.76 19.08
C GLY A 119 8.74 -3.66 17.87
N THR A 120 8.24 -3.75 16.67
CA THR A 120 9.03 -3.53 15.44
C THR A 120 9.42 -2.06 15.29
N ILE A 121 8.55 -1.13 15.61
CA ILE A 121 8.88 0.32 15.63
C ILE A 121 9.97 0.61 16.66
N GLU A 122 9.84 0.07 17.87
CA GLU A 122 10.86 0.21 18.93
C GLU A 122 12.21 -0.39 18.51
N LEU A 123 12.17 -1.56 17.84
CA LEU A 123 13.37 -2.20 17.31
C LEU A 123 14.08 -1.29 16.30
N VAL A 124 13.36 -0.77 15.29
CA VAL A 124 13.95 0.09 14.26
C VAL A 124 14.52 1.36 14.89
N ARG A 125 13.80 2.01 15.81
CA ARG A 125 14.31 3.18 16.55
C ARG A 125 15.58 2.86 17.35
N SER A 126 15.68 1.67 17.94
CA SER A 126 16.88 1.24 18.69
C SER A 126 18.11 1.04 17.80
N LEU A 127 17.92 0.91 16.49
CA LEU A 127 19.02 0.82 15.51
C LEU A 127 19.54 2.18 15.04
N GLY A 128 18.90 3.29 15.45
CA GLY A 128 19.37 4.66 15.25
C GLY A 128 18.43 5.62 14.53
N PRO A 129 17.69 5.22 13.49
CA PRO A 129 16.88 6.19 12.76
C PRO A 129 15.62 6.63 13.52
N GLU A 130 15.21 7.87 13.28
CA GLU A 130 13.85 8.32 13.58
C GLU A 130 12.86 7.56 12.68
N VAL A 131 11.74 7.07 13.24
CA VAL A 131 10.67 6.46 12.45
C VAL A 131 9.56 7.47 12.25
N VAL A 132 9.26 7.78 10.98
CA VAL A 132 8.17 8.65 10.55
C VAL A 132 7.09 7.86 9.81
N SER A 133 5.91 8.45 9.68
CA SER A 133 4.80 7.83 8.94
C SER A 133 5.08 7.75 7.44
N SER A 134 4.73 6.63 6.82
CA SER A 134 4.72 6.47 5.35
C SER A 134 3.38 6.86 4.71
N ALA A 135 2.43 7.45 5.45
CA ALA A 135 1.08 7.71 4.97
C ALA A 135 1.06 8.54 3.67
N ASP A 136 1.73 9.69 3.68
CA ASP A 136 1.77 10.59 2.53
C ASP A 136 2.60 9.99 1.37
N LEU A 137 3.70 9.29 1.69
CA LEU A 137 4.49 8.55 0.72
C LEU A 137 3.63 7.50 -0.01
N MET A 138 2.86 6.72 0.74
CA MET A 138 1.95 5.72 0.18
C MET A 138 0.91 6.36 -0.73
N GLN A 139 0.29 7.43 -0.29
CA GLN A 139 -0.67 8.16 -1.10
C GLN A 139 -0.05 8.68 -2.37
N TYR A 140 1.13 9.28 -2.29
CA TYR A 140 1.85 9.82 -3.44
C TYR A 140 2.26 8.72 -4.43
N ALA A 141 2.78 7.58 -3.93
CA ALA A 141 3.31 6.51 -4.78
C ALA A 141 2.24 5.61 -5.40
N THR A 142 1.04 5.49 -4.79
CA THR A 142 0.08 4.44 -5.18
C THR A 142 -1.31 4.94 -5.53
N HIS A 143 -1.65 6.21 -5.24
CA HIS A 143 -2.99 6.74 -5.44
C HIS A 143 -3.07 7.83 -6.52
N GLN A 144 -2.05 7.93 -7.37
CA GLN A 144 -2.09 8.79 -8.56
C GLN A 144 -2.75 8.02 -9.71
N TRP A 145 -3.69 8.64 -10.35
CA TRP A 145 -4.34 8.07 -11.52
C TRP A 145 -3.56 8.39 -12.80
N SER A 146 -3.45 7.41 -13.70
CA SER A 146 -2.99 7.68 -15.05
C SER A 146 -4.00 8.55 -15.80
N PRO A 147 -3.62 9.20 -16.90
CA PRO A 147 -4.56 9.93 -17.74
C PRO A 147 -5.75 9.07 -18.20
N GLU A 148 -5.52 7.80 -18.50
CA GLU A 148 -6.56 6.83 -18.88
C GLU A 148 -7.51 6.54 -17.73
N GLN A 149 -6.97 6.24 -16.53
CA GLN A 149 -7.77 6.00 -15.34
C GLN A 149 -8.61 7.22 -14.96
N LEU A 150 -8.06 8.43 -15.12
CA LEU A 150 -8.79 9.67 -14.89
C LEU A 150 -9.93 9.86 -15.91
N ALA A 151 -9.70 9.50 -17.18
CA ALA A 151 -10.72 9.55 -18.23
C ALA A 151 -11.86 8.57 -17.93
N ASP A 152 -11.52 7.32 -17.62
CA ASP A 152 -12.49 6.27 -17.24
C ASP A 152 -13.30 6.67 -16.01
N HIS A 153 -12.64 7.26 -15.01
CA HIS A 153 -13.32 7.74 -13.81
C HIS A 153 -14.33 8.84 -14.13
N ARG A 154 -13.98 9.80 -15.00
CA ARG A 154 -14.88 10.88 -15.41
C ARG A 154 -16.08 10.36 -16.19
N GLU A 155 -15.85 9.41 -17.11
CA GLU A 155 -16.94 8.77 -17.86
C GLU A 155 -17.87 8.02 -16.91
N THR A 156 -17.33 7.19 -16.04
CA THR A 156 -18.08 6.41 -15.05
C THR A 156 -18.86 7.32 -14.10
N ALA A 157 -18.26 8.40 -13.61
CA ALA A 157 -18.92 9.37 -12.75
C ALA A 157 -20.12 10.05 -13.47
N GLY A 158 -19.97 10.32 -14.78
CA GLY A 158 -21.07 10.82 -15.61
C GLY A 158 -22.23 9.84 -15.71
N LYS A 159 -21.93 8.55 -15.97
CA LYS A 159 -22.94 7.48 -16.02
C LYS A 159 -23.66 7.31 -14.68
N LEU A 160 -22.91 7.31 -13.57
CA LEU A 160 -23.49 7.24 -12.23
C LEU A 160 -24.41 8.43 -11.93
N GLY A 161 -24.03 9.64 -12.38
CA GLY A 161 -24.88 10.84 -12.26
C GLY A 161 -26.20 10.70 -13.03
N LEU A 162 -26.18 10.10 -14.22
CA LEU A 162 -27.40 9.82 -14.99
C LEU A 162 -28.27 8.79 -14.26
N ILE A 163 -27.71 7.67 -13.80
CA ILE A 163 -28.44 6.63 -13.05
C ILE A 163 -29.16 7.23 -11.83
N VAL A 164 -28.49 8.10 -11.07
CA VAL A 164 -29.10 8.77 -9.91
C VAL A 164 -30.29 9.63 -10.34
N ASN A 165 -30.16 10.44 -11.40
CA ASN A 165 -31.23 11.29 -11.89
C ASN A 165 -32.42 10.47 -12.41
N GLU A 166 -32.14 9.39 -13.12
CA GLU A 166 -33.19 8.49 -13.64
C GLU A 166 -33.88 7.72 -12.51
N ALA A 167 -33.19 7.35 -11.45
CA ALA A 167 -33.79 6.74 -10.26
C ALA A 167 -34.80 7.71 -9.58
N PHE A 168 -34.45 8.99 -9.48
CA PHE A 168 -35.38 10.01 -8.97
C PHE A 168 -36.56 10.26 -9.92
N ALA A 169 -36.31 10.27 -11.24
CA ALA A 169 -37.38 10.41 -12.22
C ALA A 169 -38.32 9.22 -12.14
N PHE A 170 -37.83 7.99 -12.14
CA PHE A 170 -38.60 6.76 -11.97
C PHE A 170 -39.48 6.81 -10.72
N ALA A 171 -38.89 7.16 -9.57
CA ALA A 171 -39.66 7.29 -8.33
C ALA A 171 -40.78 8.36 -8.45
N GLY A 172 -40.48 9.51 -9.07
CA GLY A 172 -41.46 10.58 -9.28
C GLY A 172 -42.62 10.20 -10.21
N GLU A 173 -42.31 9.48 -11.29
CA GLU A 173 -43.32 9.07 -12.29
C GLU A 173 -44.26 7.99 -11.76
N HIS A 174 -43.77 7.12 -10.85
CA HIS A 174 -44.53 5.98 -10.33
C HIS A 174 -45.09 6.18 -8.92
N LEU A 175 -45.05 7.40 -8.38
CA LEU A 175 -45.58 7.69 -7.03
C LEU A 175 -47.02 7.24 -6.81
N ALA A 176 -47.83 7.21 -7.85
CA ALA A 176 -49.25 6.81 -7.79
C ALA A 176 -49.44 5.26 -7.84
N GLU A 177 -48.38 4.50 -8.12
CA GLU A 177 -48.41 3.05 -8.37
C GLU A 177 -48.00 2.21 -7.15
N GLU A 178 -47.90 2.83 -5.96
CA GLU A 178 -47.46 2.17 -4.71
C GLU A 178 -46.12 1.46 -4.81
N ILE A 179 -45.15 2.03 -5.57
CA ILE A 179 -43.80 1.52 -5.68
C ILE A 179 -43.09 1.55 -4.29
N ASN A 180 -42.15 0.66 -4.13
CA ASN A 180 -41.33 0.56 -2.92
C ASN A 180 -39.84 0.66 -3.26
N GLU A 181 -39.00 0.59 -2.24
CA GLU A 181 -37.54 0.70 -2.37
C GLU A 181 -36.91 -0.41 -3.22
N PHE A 182 -37.53 -1.59 -3.30
CA PHE A 182 -37.04 -2.70 -4.14
C PHE A 182 -37.24 -2.41 -5.63
N ASP A 183 -38.37 -1.78 -6.00
CA ASP A 183 -38.67 -1.41 -7.39
C ASP A 183 -37.68 -0.35 -7.89
N VAL A 184 -37.33 0.62 -7.06
CA VAL A 184 -36.32 1.64 -7.38
C VAL A 184 -34.93 0.97 -7.47
N ALA A 185 -34.58 0.06 -6.56
CA ALA A 185 -33.31 -0.65 -6.57
C ALA A 185 -33.19 -1.56 -7.82
N GLU A 186 -34.28 -2.17 -8.29
CA GLU A 186 -34.31 -2.97 -9.53
C GLU A 186 -34.07 -2.09 -10.75
N SER A 187 -34.79 -0.96 -10.86
CA SER A 187 -34.55 0.02 -11.91
C SER A 187 -33.10 0.51 -11.98
N ILE A 188 -32.46 0.76 -10.83
CA ILE A 188 -31.04 1.12 -10.77
C ILE A 188 -30.16 -0.02 -11.29
N ARG A 189 -30.41 -1.28 -10.87
CA ARG A 189 -29.63 -2.45 -11.33
C ARG A 189 -29.71 -2.66 -12.83
N ASP A 190 -30.90 -2.47 -13.41
CA ASP A 190 -31.12 -2.59 -14.87
C ASP A 190 -30.27 -1.58 -15.64
N GLN A 191 -30.12 -0.38 -15.12
CA GLN A 191 -29.29 0.67 -15.74
C GLN A 191 -27.79 0.37 -15.63
N PHE A 192 -27.36 -0.36 -14.58
CA PHE A 192 -25.98 -0.85 -14.51
C PHE A 192 -25.68 -1.99 -15.47
N ALA A 193 -26.70 -2.71 -15.93
CA ALA A 193 -26.57 -3.83 -16.86
C ALA A 193 -26.65 -3.39 -18.34
N ALA A 194 -27.13 -2.17 -18.61
CA ALA A 194 -27.28 -1.60 -19.95
C ALA A 194 -26.00 -0.93 -20.45
#